data_cdcc4797974cb7d4f95479beeb0de6a6
#
_entry.id   cdcc4797974cb7d4f95479beeb0de6a6
#
_cell.length_a   1.000
_cell.length_b   1.000
_cell.length_c   1.000
_cell.angle_alpha   90.00
_cell.angle_beta   90.00
_cell.angle_gamma   90.00
#
_symmetry.space_group_name_H-M   'P 1'
#
loop_
_entity.id
_entity.type
_entity.pdbx_description
1 polymer ?
#
loop_
_entity_poly.entity_id
_entity_poly.type
_entity_poly.pdbx_seq_one_letter_code
_entity_poly.pdbx_strand_id
1 'polypeptide(L)'
;MKTSLLRRTIIVSLLAVVSLFFLYFLTTGSSAPVHAQPSEKLEMTGNITNQAAAEACLAVLKENLQAASDQDATAYAATLVAAARAETTQELAAFFAEEQLQHTLLSFEVVKQETESMLVAAQQKTISPKDSSYRDHITEAYHTFVKEADGWKIQETVMTNTEFL
;
A
#
# COMPACT_ATOMS: atom_id res chain seq x y z
N MET A 1 -7.45 -24.47 22.89
CA MET A 1 -6.36 -24.60 21.91
C MET A 1 -6.79 -24.62 20.42
N LYS A 2 -8.00 -24.14 20.06
CA LYS A 2 -8.49 -24.13 18.66
C LYS A 2 -8.47 -22.76 17.96
N THR A 3 -8.17 -21.68 18.69
CA THR A 3 -8.20 -20.30 18.15
C THR A 3 -6.93 -19.87 17.45
N SER A 4 -5.80 -20.53 17.69
CA SER A 4 -4.50 -20.17 17.09
C SER A 4 -4.36 -20.65 15.63
N LEU A 5 -5.01 -21.74 15.28
CA LEU A 5 -4.98 -22.29 13.92
C LEU A 5 -5.79 -21.43 12.94
N LEU A 6 -6.95 -20.90 13.38
CA LEU A 6 -7.78 -20.03 12.52
C LEU A 6 -7.10 -18.68 12.24
N ARG A 7 -6.40 -18.12 13.23
CA ARG A 7 -5.63 -16.89 13.05
C ARG A 7 -4.43 -17.08 12.09
N ARG A 8 -3.72 -18.20 12.19
CA ARG A 8 -2.64 -18.53 11.26
C ARG A 8 -3.11 -18.72 9.83
N THR A 9 -4.30 -19.30 9.63
CA THR A 9 -4.84 -19.52 8.28
C THR A 9 -5.26 -18.21 7.61
N ILE A 10 -5.73 -17.22 8.35
CA ILE A 10 -6.14 -15.91 7.80
C ILE A 10 -4.91 -15.05 7.44
N ILE A 11 -3.86 -15.08 8.27
CA ILE A 11 -2.63 -14.28 8.03
C ILE A 11 -1.80 -14.88 6.89
N VAL A 12 -1.67 -16.19 6.83
CA VAL A 12 -0.98 -16.89 5.72
C VAL A 12 -1.72 -16.71 4.39
N SER A 13 -3.06 -16.58 4.40
CA SER A 13 -3.81 -16.31 3.17
C SER A 13 -3.62 -14.89 2.66
N LEU A 14 -3.35 -13.90 3.52
CA LEU A 14 -3.08 -12.52 3.10
C LEU A 14 -1.74 -12.41 2.36
N LEU A 15 -0.70 -13.06 2.88
CA LEU A 15 0.63 -13.10 2.25
C LEU A 15 0.69 -14.02 1.02
N ALA A 16 0.02 -15.16 1.06
CA ALA A 16 -0.09 -16.06 -0.10
C ALA A 16 -0.85 -15.41 -1.27
N VAL A 17 -1.82 -14.52 -0.98
CA VAL A 17 -2.53 -13.75 -2.01
C VAL A 17 -1.58 -12.73 -2.65
N VAL A 18 -0.73 -12.04 -1.90
CA VAL A 18 0.27 -11.13 -2.47
C VAL A 18 1.28 -11.88 -3.34
N SER A 19 1.78 -13.04 -2.90
CA SER A 19 2.74 -13.84 -3.66
C SER A 19 2.13 -14.55 -4.87
N LEU A 20 0.90 -15.08 -4.77
CA LEU A 20 0.19 -15.73 -5.88
C LEU A 20 -0.33 -14.72 -6.91
N PHE A 21 -0.74 -13.52 -6.50
CA PHE A 21 -1.07 -12.44 -7.43
C PHE A 21 0.16 -11.99 -8.22
N PHE A 22 1.33 -11.94 -7.61
CA PHE A 22 2.58 -11.62 -8.31
C PHE A 22 2.93 -12.64 -9.41
N LEU A 23 2.68 -13.92 -9.18
CA LEU A 23 2.89 -14.98 -10.19
C LEU A 23 1.81 -14.99 -11.28
N TYR A 24 0.56 -14.67 -10.95
CA TYR A 24 -0.56 -14.69 -11.90
C TYR A 24 -0.47 -13.53 -12.91
N PHE A 25 0.01 -12.35 -12.51
CA PHE A 25 0.16 -11.18 -13.38
C PHE A 25 1.35 -11.25 -14.36
N LEU A 26 2.29 -12.16 -14.16
CA LEU A 26 3.35 -12.39 -15.14
C LEU A 26 2.85 -13.05 -16.44
N THR A 27 1.60 -13.54 -16.48
CA THR A 27 1.09 -14.34 -17.61
C THR A 27 -0.05 -13.72 -18.40
N THR A 28 -0.69 -12.62 -17.93
CA THR A 28 -1.82 -12.00 -18.66
C THR A 28 -1.60 -10.51 -18.87
N GLY A 29 -0.96 -10.17 -19.98
CA GLY A 29 -0.84 -8.78 -20.43
C GLY A 29 -2.06 -8.34 -21.24
N SER A 30 -2.71 -7.25 -20.82
CA SER A 30 -3.45 -6.38 -21.76
C SER A 30 -3.56 -4.98 -21.16
N SER A 31 -2.97 -4.00 -21.83
CA SER A 31 -2.75 -2.64 -21.36
C SER A 31 -3.50 -1.65 -22.24
N ALA A 32 -4.11 -0.66 -21.60
CA ALA A 32 -4.40 0.63 -22.22
C ALA A 32 -3.48 1.69 -21.56
N PRO A 33 -2.85 2.61 -22.34
CA PRO A 33 -1.86 3.51 -21.80
C PRO A 33 -2.52 4.68 -21.04
N VAL A 34 -2.20 4.83 -19.77
CA VAL A 34 -2.47 6.03 -18.99
C VAL A 34 -1.20 6.89 -18.98
N HIS A 35 -1.28 8.06 -19.64
CA HIS A 35 -0.19 9.05 -19.62
C HIS A 35 -0.23 9.80 -18.29
N ALA A 36 0.69 9.47 -17.38
CA ALA A 36 0.94 10.28 -16.18
C ALA A 36 1.88 11.43 -16.54
N GLN A 37 1.38 12.68 -16.44
CA GLN A 37 2.21 13.89 -16.50
C GLN A 37 2.92 14.13 -15.16
N PRO A 38 4.16 14.64 -15.17
CA PRO A 38 4.89 14.89 -13.93
C PRO A 38 4.47 16.22 -13.28
N SER A 39 4.33 16.18 -11.94
CA SER A 39 4.28 17.30 -11.00
C SER A 39 3.06 18.23 -11.06
N GLU A 40 1.88 17.67 -10.90
CA GLU A 40 0.77 18.42 -10.34
C GLU A 40 0.68 18.13 -8.82
N LYS A 41 0.36 19.15 -8.03
CA LYS A 41 0.14 19.02 -6.59
C LYS A 41 -0.89 17.91 -6.38
N LEU A 42 -0.53 16.84 -5.69
CA LEU A 42 -1.44 15.72 -5.41
C LEU A 42 -2.73 16.27 -4.79
N GLU A 43 -3.84 16.14 -5.51
CA GLU A 43 -5.15 16.58 -5.09
C GLU A 43 -5.93 15.39 -4.54
N MET A 44 -6.60 15.59 -3.40
CA MET A 44 -7.54 14.61 -2.87
C MET A 44 -8.86 14.75 -3.59
N THR A 45 -9.41 13.63 -4.04
CA THR A 45 -10.69 13.57 -4.76
C THR A 45 -11.66 12.59 -4.12
N GLY A 46 -12.87 12.47 -4.67
CA GLY A 46 -13.87 11.47 -4.26
C GLY A 46 -14.84 11.94 -3.17
N ASN A 47 -15.35 10.99 -2.40
CA ASN A 47 -16.46 11.19 -1.44
C ASN A 47 -15.97 11.69 -0.07
N ILE A 48 -15.42 12.89 -0.01
CA ILE A 48 -14.87 13.48 1.21
C ILE A 48 -15.99 14.15 2.01
N THR A 49 -16.35 13.58 3.15
CA THR A 49 -17.33 14.12 4.10
C THR A 49 -16.67 14.76 5.33
N ASN A 50 -15.42 14.38 5.64
CA ASN A 50 -14.60 14.97 6.68
C ASN A 50 -13.19 15.19 6.15
N GLN A 51 -12.88 16.42 5.81
CA GLN A 51 -11.61 16.82 5.22
C GLN A 51 -10.40 16.47 6.11
N ALA A 52 -10.50 16.75 7.41
CA ALA A 52 -9.38 16.50 8.34
C ALA A 52 -9.05 14.99 8.45
N ALA A 53 -10.06 14.13 8.43
CA ALA A 53 -9.86 12.68 8.42
C ALA A 53 -9.21 12.21 7.10
N ALA A 54 -9.63 12.75 5.96
CA ALA A 54 -9.04 12.43 4.67
C ALA A 54 -7.57 12.88 4.58
N GLU A 55 -7.26 14.08 5.07
CA GLU A 55 -5.88 14.59 5.16
C GLU A 55 -5.01 13.71 6.06
N ALA A 56 -5.55 13.24 7.18
CA ALA A 56 -4.83 12.33 8.07
C ALA A 56 -4.54 10.98 7.40
N CYS A 57 -5.50 10.40 6.69
CA CYS A 57 -5.27 9.16 5.92
C CYS A 57 -4.26 9.37 4.79
N LEU A 58 -4.34 10.50 4.07
CA LEU A 58 -3.34 10.85 3.06
C LEU A 58 -1.92 10.97 3.65
N ALA A 59 -1.80 11.59 4.83
CA ALA A 59 -0.53 11.71 5.53
C ALA A 59 0.04 10.32 5.88
N VAL A 60 -0.79 9.42 6.43
CA VAL A 60 -0.39 8.04 6.75
C VAL A 60 0.07 7.28 5.50
N LEU A 61 -0.64 7.41 4.36
CA LEU A 61 -0.23 6.73 3.13
C LEU A 61 1.10 7.28 2.59
N LYS A 62 1.31 8.59 2.63
CA LYS A 62 2.58 9.21 2.24
C LYS A 62 3.74 8.75 3.13
N GLU A 63 3.51 8.69 4.44
CA GLU A 63 4.49 8.21 5.42
C GLU A 63 4.84 6.74 5.18
N ASN A 64 3.85 5.90 4.88
CA ASN A 64 4.03 4.49 4.53
C ASN A 64 4.91 4.32 3.28
N LEU A 65 4.61 5.04 2.19
CA LEU A 65 5.39 4.98 0.95
C LEU A 65 6.79 5.58 1.10
N GLN A 66 6.94 6.63 1.92
CA GLN A 66 8.24 7.20 2.23
C GLN A 66 9.10 6.20 3.02
N ALA A 67 8.53 5.59 4.07
CA ALA A 67 9.23 4.57 4.86
C ALA A 67 9.65 3.37 4.02
N ALA A 68 8.83 2.95 3.05
CA ALA A 68 9.21 1.93 2.07
C ALA A 68 10.39 2.36 1.19
N SER A 69 10.39 3.61 0.72
CA SER A 69 11.47 4.18 -0.08
C SER A 69 12.78 4.33 0.70
N ASP A 70 12.67 4.63 2.00
CA ASP A 70 13.80 4.79 2.91
C ASP A 70 14.28 3.43 3.49
N GLN A 71 13.61 2.34 3.14
CA GLN A 71 13.89 0.99 3.66
C GLN A 71 13.73 0.88 5.19
N ASP A 72 12.89 1.72 5.78
CA ASP A 72 12.60 1.72 7.22
C ASP A 72 11.37 0.85 7.53
N ALA A 73 11.62 -0.45 7.79
CA ALA A 73 10.58 -1.40 8.13
C ALA A 73 9.82 -1.03 9.43
N THR A 74 10.47 -0.35 10.37
CA THR A 74 9.85 0.08 11.62
C THR A 74 8.88 1.23 11.39
N ALA A 75 9.31 2.26 10.66
CA ALA A 75 8.45 3.38 10.28
C ALA A 75 7.29 2.91 9.39
N TYR A 76 7.55 2.02 8.43
CA TYR A 76 6.49 1.42 7.61
C TYR A 76 5.44 0.72 8.49
N ALA A 77 5.86 -0.18 9.38
CA ALA A 77 4.97 -0.92 10.26
C ALA A 77 4.19 -0.02 11.23
N ALA A 78 4.74 1.14 11.63
CA ALA A 78 4.05 2.11 12.49
C ALA A 78 2.80 2.73 11.82
N THR A 79 2.74 2.74 10.49
CA THR A 79 1.56 3.18 9.72
C THR A 79 0.44 2.14 9.66
N LEU A 80 0.72 0.89 10.04
CA LEU A 80 -0.23 -0.22 10.03
C LEU A 80 -0.96 -0.37 11.36
N VAL A 81 -2.08 -1.08 11.32
CA VAL A 81 -2.78 -1.50 12.55
C VAL A 81 -1.86 -2.31 13.47
N ALA A 82 -2.04 -2.15 14.78
CA ALA A 82 -1.16 -2.75 15.78
C ALA A 82 -0.98 -4.26 15.60
N ALA A 83 -2.02 -4.96 15.17
CA ALA A 83 -1.99 -6.42 14.98
C ALA A 83 -1.06 -6.89 13.84
N ALA A 84 -0.75 -6.03 12.87
CA ALA A 84 0.09 -6.37 11.71
C ALA A 84 1.57 -5.99 11.90
N ARG A 85 1.89 -5.10 12.84
CA ARG A 85 3.22 -4.46 12.93
C ARG A 85 4.39 -5.43 13.08
N ALA A 86 4.29 -6.38 14.01
CA ALA A 86 5.43 -7.24 14.35
C ALA A 86 5.84 -8.17 13.20
N GLU A 87 4.86 -8.81 12.56
CA GLU A 87 5.08 -9.71 11.43
C GLU A 87 5.60 -8.94 10.20
N THR A 88 4.94 -7.82 9.88
CA THR A 88 5.34 -6.98 8.73
C THR A 88 6.75 -6.42 8.89
N THR A 89 7.14 -5.97 10.10
CA THR A 89 8.51 -5.48 10.33
C THR A 89 9.55 -6.54 10.01
N GLN A 90 9.32 -7.78 10.42
CA GLN A 90 10.27 -8.87 10.19
C GLN A 90 10.39 -9.22 8.70
N GLU A 91 9.27 -9.28 7.99
CA GLU A 91 9.22 -9.62 6.58
C GLU A 91 9.83 -8.53 5.70
N LEU A 92 9.47 -7.26 5.97
CA LEU A 92 10.01 -6.14 5.21
C LEU A 92 11.50 -5.91 5.44
N ALA A 93 12.03 -6.19 6.62
CA ALA A 93 13.46 -6.08 6.86
C ALA A 93 14.28 -6.99 5.94
N ALA A 94 13.79 -8.19 5.64
CA ALA A 94 14.41 -9.11 4.68
C ALA A 94 14.29 -8.58 3.23
N PHE A 95 13.10 -8.11 2.84
CA PHE A 95 12.87 -7.56 1.50
C PHE A 95 13.72 -6.30 1.24
N PHE A 96 13.77 -5.37 2.19
CA PHE A 96 14.54 -4.13 2.08
C PHE A 96 16.06 -4.35 2.07
N ALA A 97 16.53 -5.50 2.56
CA ALA A 97 17.95 -5.86 2.44
C ALA A 97 18.33 -6.27 1.01
N GLU A 98 17.37 -6.73 0.22
CA GLU A 98 17.58 -7.23 -1.14
C GLU A 98 17.23 -6.20 -2.21
N GLU A 99 16.15 -5.40 -1.99
CA GLU A 99 15.60 -4.50 -3.00
C GLU A 99 15.50 -3.06 -2.47
N GLN A 100 16.01 -2.12 -3.27
CA GLN A 100 15.90 -0.69 -3.00
C GLN A 100 14.96 -0.04 -4.03
N LEU A 101 13.74 0.26 -3.62
CA LEU A 101 12.71 0.82 -4.48
C LEU A 101 12.34 2.24 -4.04
N GLN A 102 11.94 3.07 -5.01
CA GLN A 102 11.42 4.41 -4.74
C GLN A 102 9.93 4.45 -5.07
N HIS A 103 9.13 4.92 -4.13
CA HIS A 103 7.68 4.98 -4.25
C HIS A 103 7.19 6.42 -4.30
N THR A 104 6.25 6.70 -5.21
CA THR A 104 5.62 8.02 -5.33
C THR A 104 4.12 7.84 -5.43
N LEU A 105 3.36 8.54 -4.59
CA LEU A 105 1.90 8.59 -4.67
C LEU A 105 1.47 9.49 -5.83
N LEU A 106 0.68 8.95 -6.75
CA LEU A 106 0.20 9.65 -7.94
C LEU A 106 -1.24 10.16 -7.79
N SER A 107 -2.10 9.41 -7.08
CA SER A 107 -3.49 9.80 -6.85
C SER A 107 -3.98 9.34 -5.48
N PHE A 108 -5.02 10.01 -4.95
CA PHE A 108 -5.68 9.66 -3.71
C PHE A 108 -7.16 10.01 -3.84
N GLU A 109 -8.00 9.00 -3.96
CA GLU A 109 -9.45 9.16 -4.11
C GLU A 109 -10.18 8.48 -2.94
N VAL A 110 -10.96 9.25 -2.19
CA VAL A 110 -11.82 8.71 -1.13
C VAL A 110 -13.05 8.05 -1.75
N VAL A 111 -13.08 6.73 -1.74
CA VAL A 111 -14.20 5.92 -2.25
C VAL A 111 -15.35 5.90 -1.27
N LYS A 112 -15.04 5.68 0.01
CA LYS A 112 -16.01 5.65 1.10
C LYS A 112 -15.40 6.19 2.38
N GLN A 113 -16.12 7.01 3.10
CA GLN A 113 -15.70 7.57 4.38
C GLN A 113 -16.77 7.36 5.45
N GLU A 114 -16.37 6.80 6.57
CA GLU A 114 -17.15 6.61 7.78
C GLU A 114 -16.44 7.28 8.97
N THR A 115 -17.04 7.27 10.15
CA THR A 115 -16.49 7.94 11.34
C THR A 115 -15.11 7.38 11.75
N GLU A 116 -14.91 6.06 11.66
CA GLU A 116 -13.72 5.36 12.11
C GLU A 116 -13.09 4.45 11.04
N SER A 117 -13.58 4.54 9.80
CA SER A 117 -13.00 3.82 8.67
C SER A 117 -13.05 4.63 7.38
N MET A 118 -12.10 4.38 6.48
CA MET A 118 -12.04 5.01 5.17
C MET A 118 -11.49 4.04 4.14
N LEU A 119 -12.16 3.95 2.99
CA LEU A 119 -11.68 3.23 1.81
C LEU A 119 -11.17 4.24 0.80
N VAL A 120 -9.95 4.07 0.36
CA VAL A 120 -9.27 4.94 -0.59
C VAL A 120 -8.79 4.13 -1.79
N ALA A 121 -9.02 4.62 -2.99
CA ALA A 121 -8.33 4.19 -4.20
C ALA A 121 -7.12 5.08 -4.43
N ALA A 122 -5.96 4.49 -4.67
CA ALA A 122 -4.72 5.21 -4.91
C ALA A 122 -3.91 4.60 -6.05
N GLN A 123 -3.20 5.44 -6.78
CA GLN A 123 -2.16 5.03 -7.71
C GLN A 123 -0.80 5.37 -7.12
N GLN A 124 0.13 4.45 -7.21
CA GLN A 124 1.51 4.65 -6.79
C GLN A 124 2.47 4.18 -7.88
N LYS A 125 3.50 4.98 -8.10
CA LYS A 125 4.60 4.65 -9.00
C LYS A 125 5.74 4.06 -8.19
N THR A 126 6.27 2.93 -8.63
CA THR A 126 7.48 2.31 -8.08
C THR A 126 8.57 2.33 -9.13
N ILE A 127 9.73 2.87 -8.76
CA ILE A 127 10.92 2.92 -9.60
C ILE A 127 12.02 2.13 -8.90
N SER A 128 12.69 1.29 -9.67
CA SER A 128 13.87 0.55 -9.25
C SER A 128 15.14 1.29 -9.67
N PRO A 129 16.22 1.25 -8.91
CA PRO A 129 17.49 1.79 -9.34
C PRO A 129 18.00 1.01 -10.58
N LYS A 130 18.87 1.68 -11.36
CA LYS A 130 19.52 1.02 -12.49
C LYS A 130 20.27 -0.21 -12.00
N ASP A 131 20.18 -1.29 -12.76
CA ASP A 131 20.78 -2.60 -12.48
C ASP A 131 20.00 -3.55 -11.55
N SER A 132 18.78 -3.18 -11.14
CA SER A 132 17.84 -4.10 -10.50
C SER A 132 17.09 -4.95 -11.55
N SER A 133 16.75 -6.18 -11.20
CA SER A 133 15.84 -7.01 -11.99
C SER A 133 14.37 -6.59 -11.82
N TYR A 134 14.09 -5.72 -10.87
CA TYR A 134 12.76 -5.21 -10.60
C TYR A 134 12.33 -4.18 -11.66
N ARG A 135 11.14 -4.32 -12.22
CA ARG A 135 10.63 -3.46 -13.29
C ARG A 135 9.87 -2.28 -12.72
N ASP A 136 10.13 -1.09 -13.27
CA ASP A 136 9.35 0.11 -12.98
C ASP A 136 7.88 -0.12 -13.34
N HIS A 137 6.97 0.34 -12.46
CA HIS A 137 5.54 0.14 -12.68
C HIS A 137 4.69 1.17 -11.93
N ILE A 138 3.43 1.25 -12.35
CA ILE A 138 2.36 1.94 -11.62
C ILE A 138 1.40 0.86 -11.10
N THR A 139 1.09 0.92 -9.82
CA THR A 139 0.12 0.04 -9.15
C THR A 139 -1.11 0.84 -8.75
N GLU A 140 -2.29 0.30 -9.04
CA GLU A 140 -3.56 0.74 -8.47
C GLU A 140 -3.90 -0.14 -7.27
N ALA A 141 -4.28 0.48 -6.16
CA ALA A 141 -4.62 -0.24 -4.94
C ALA A 141 -5.77 0.41 -4.19
N TYR A 142 -6.55 -0.41 -3.51
CA TYR A 142 -7.46 0.03 -2.46
C TYR A 142 -6.78 -0.10 -1.11
N HIS A 143 -6.86 0.97 -0.31
CA HIS A 143 -6.37 1.01 1.07
C HIS A 143 -7.56 1.18 2.00
N THR A 144 -7.72 0.26 2.95
CA THR A 144 -8.67 0.40 4.04
C THR A 144 -7.96 1.00 5.24
N PHE A 145 -8.38 2.18 5.65
CA PHE A 145 -7.91 2.82 6.87
C PHE A 145 -8.91 2.62 8.00
N VAL A 146 -8.39 2.46 9.21
CA VAL A 146 -9.19 2.44 10.45
C VAL A 146 -8.57 3.38 11.48
N LYS A 147 -9.40 3.90 12.36
CA LYS A 147 -8.96 4.80 13.41
C LYS A 147 -8.65 4.00 14.67
N GLU A 148 -7.38 3.99 15.07
CA GLU A 148 -6.92 3.46 16.36
C GLU A 148 -6.74 4.60 17.39
N ALA A 149 -6.38 4.29 18.62
CA ALA A 149 -6.17 5.28 19.68
C ALA A 149 -5.05 6.28 19.37
N ASP A 150 -4.05 5.86 18.59
CA ASP A 150 -2.88 6.63 18.16
C ASP A 150 -3.03 7.23 16.74
N GLY A 151 -4.25 7.25 16.18
CA GLY A 151 -4.55 7.86 14.90
C GLY A 151 -5.04 6.89 13.83
N TRP A 152 -5.08 7.36 12.59
CA TRP A 152 -5.45 6.55 11.44
C TRP A 152 -4.33 5.56 11.08
N LYS A 153 -4.72 4.34 10.72
CA LYS A 153 -3.79 3.25 10.36
C LYS A 153 -4.30 2.51 9.13
N ILE A 154 -3.39 1.99 8.34
CA ILE A 154 -3.71 1.09 7.24
C ILE A 154 -4.01 -0.29 7.81
N GLN A 155 -5.22 -0.78 7.58
CA GLN A 155 -5.65 -2.12 7.96
C GLN A 155 -5.38 -3.13 6.86
N GLU A 156 -5.61 -2.71 5.61
CA GLU A 156 -5.53 -3.59 4.45
C GLU A 156 -5.13 -2.80 3.21
N THR A 157 -4.36 -3.41 2.34
CA THR A 157 -4.05 -2.93 1.00
C THR A 157 -4.33 -4.04 0.00
N VAL A 158 -5.19 -3.76 -0.99
CA VAL A 158 -5.55 -4.69 -2.06
C VAL A 158 -5.11 -4.08 -3.39
N MET A 159 -4.08 -4.65 -4.00
CA MET A 159 -3.66 -4.26 -5.36
C MET A 159 -4.67 -4.78 -6.38
N THR A 160 -5.09 -3.91 -7.30
CA THR A 160 -6.11 -4.23 -8.30
C THR A 160 -5.57 -4.25 -9.72
N ASN A 161 -4.53 -3.47 -9.98
CA ASN A 161 -3.90 -3.40 -11.29
C ASN A 161 -2.41 -3.06 -11.14
N THR A 162 -1.59 -3.52 -12.09
CA THR A 162 -0.17 -3.15 -12.21
C THR A 162 0.17 -2.95 -13.68
N GLU A 163 0.66 -1.77 -14.02
CA GLU A 163 1.14 -1.40 -15.35
C GLU A 163 2.66 -1.22 -15.31
N PHE A 164 3.38 -1.98 -16.11
CA PHE A 164 4.83 -1.87 -16.24
C PHE A 164 5.21 -0.74 -17.20
N LEU A 165 6.23 0.04 -16.84
CA LEU A 165 6.73 1.18 -17.59
C LEU A 165 7.87 0.81 -18.54
#